data_9f010f84023ba9991de0a33309d8cd02
#
_entry.id   9f010f84023ba9991de0a33309d8cd02
#
_cell.length_a   1.000
_cell.length_b   1.000
_cell.length_c   1.000
_cell.angle_alpha   90.00
_cell.angle_beta   90.00
_cell.angle_gamma   90.00
#
_symmetry.space_group_name_H-M   'P 1'
#
loop_
_entity.id
_entity.type
_entity.pdbx_description
1 polymer ?
#
loop_
_entity_poly.entity_id
_entity_poly.type
_entity_poly.pdbx_seq_one_letter_code
_entity_poly.pdbx_strand_id
1 'polypeptide(L)'
;DLVRSRGLGDVYKRQGLGVAAGANIGDKYAMFEPVHGSTPKYAGQNKVNPVATIMASKMMLEYLGEKNAAEKIERAVYRTLEEGRFLTYDLGGSAKTSEMADAICKILQANM
;
A
#
# COMPACT_ATOMS: atom_id res chain seq x y z
N ASP A 1 -7.26 -10.78 -10.80
CA ASP A 1 -6.25 -11.75 -11.11
C ASP A 1 -4.85 -11.23 -10.77
N LEU A 2 -3.95 -12.14 -10.53
CA LEU A 2 -2.63 -11.80 -10.03
C LEU A 2 -1.79 -11.00 -11.03
N VAL A 3 -1.86 -11.37 -12.29
CA VAL A 3 -1.10 -10.69 -13.35
C VAL A 3 -1.62 -9.26 -13.55
N ARG A 4 -2.92 -9.10 -13.53
CA ARG A 4 -3.55 -7.79 -13.65
C ARG A 4 -3.19 -6.90 -12.45
N SER A 5 -3.21 -7.47 -11.25
CA SER A 5 -2.84 -6.74 -10.04
C SER A 5 -1.40 -6.30 -10.07
N ARG A 6 -0.49 -7.16 -10.52
CA ARG A 6 0.92 -6.82 -10.66
C ARG A 6 1.13 -5.71 -11.69
N GLY A 7 0.45 -5.79 -12.84
CA GLY A 7 0.53 -4.76 -13.86
C GLY A 7 0.08 -3.41 -13.36
N LEU A 8 -1.02 -3.38 -12.63
CA LEU A 8 -1.53 -2.16 -12.04
C LEU A 8 -0.56 -1.60 -11.01
N GLY A 9 -0.03 -2.46 -10.14
CA GLY A 9 0.94 -2.06 -9.14
C GLY A 9 2.21 -1.51 -9.76
N ASP A 10 2.68 -2.11 -10.85
CA ASP A 10 3.88 -1.67 -11.54
C ASP A 10 3.69 -0.29 -12.18
N VAL A 11 2.51 -0.01 -12.72
CA VAL A 11 2.20 1.31 -13.26
C VAL A 11 2.29 2.38 -12.17
N TYR A 12 1.69 2.11 -11.02
CA TYR A 12 1.72 3.05 -9.90
C TYR A 12 3.12 3.17 -9.29
N LYS A 13 3.90 2.10 -9.27
CA LYS A 13 5.29 2.16 -8.82
C LYS A 13 6.13 3.08 -9.68
N ARG A 14 5.92 3.08 -10.98
CA ARG A 14 6.67 3.96 -11.89
C ARG A 14 6.32 5.42 -11.70
N GLN A 15 5.08 5.70 -11.34
CA GLN A 15 4.68 7.06 -10.98
C GLN A 15 5.14 7.39 -9.56
N GLY A 16 5.46 6.34 -8.82
CA GLY A 16 5.80 6.46 -7.79
C GLY A 16 6.08 6.19 -6.50
N LEU A 17 6.20 6.78 -6.15
CA LEU A 17 6.57 7.11 -4.85
C LEU A 17 5.50 6.77 -3.85
N GLY A 18 5.75 6.04 -2.88
CA GLY A 18 4.84 5.71 -1.80
C GLY A 18 4.01 4.46 -2.02
N VAL A 19 4.21 3.75 -3.14
CA VAL A 19 3.49 2.50 -3.37
C VAL A 19 4.39 1.26 -3.34
N ALA A 20 5.69 1.44 -3.30
CA ALA A 20 6.63 0.31 -3.30
C ALA A 20 6.94 -0.18 -1.90
N ALA A 21 6.98 -1.49 -1.74
CA ALA A 21 7.37 -2.13 -0.50
C ALA A 21 8.47 -3.15 -0.77
N GLY A 22 9.27 -3.41 0.24
CA GLY A 22 10.37 -4.34 0.15
C GLY A 22 10.48 -5.27 1.34
N ALA A 23 11.19 -6.39 1.14
CA ALA A 23 11.43 -7.36 2.18
C ALA A 23 12.90 -7.74 2.21
N ASN A 24 13.41 -7.91 3.42
CA ASN A 24 14.76 -8.44 3.66
C ASN A 24 14.58 -9.68 4.53
N ILE A 25 14.75 -10.85 3.95
CA ILE A 25 14.50 -12.12 4.61
C ILE A 25 15.82 -12.80 4.92
N GLY A 26 16.09 -13.02 6.19
CA GLY A 26 17.27 -13.74 6.66
C GLY A 26 16.92 -15.14 7.14
N ASP A 27 17.90 -15.82 7.71
CA ASP A 27 17.70 -17.18 8.21
C ASP A 27 16.77 -17.23 9.42
N LYS A 28 16.82 -16.22 10.27
CA LYS A 28 16.04 -16.19 11.52
C LYS A 28 15.01 -15.07 11.57
N TYR A 29 15.26 -13.97 10.89
CA TYR A 29 14.45 -12.76 10.97
C TYR A 29 14.12 -12.25 9.59
N ALA A 30 13.04 -11.48 9.50
CA ALA A 30 12.66 -10.79 8.28
C ALA A 30 12.25 -9.36 8.63
N MET A 31 12.47 -8.45 7.70
CA MET A 31 12.09 -7.05 7.85
C MET A 31 11.31 -6.61 6.61
N PHE A 32 10.23 -5.89 6.83
CA PHE A 32 9.36 -5.40 5.76
C PHE A 32 9.22 -3.89 5.91
N GLU A 33 9.44 -3.18 4.82
CA GLU A 33 9.48 -1.72 4.88
C GLU A 33 8.98 -1.09 3.58
N PRO A 34 8.46 0.15 3.65
CA PRO A 34 8.21 0.89 2.42
C PRO A 34 9.54 1.25 1.76
N VAL A 35 9.56 1.23 0.42
CA VAL A 35 10.77 1.57 -0.33
C VAL A 35 10.74 3.07 -0.65
N HIS A 36 10.81 3.88 0.38
CA HIS A 36 10.97 5.33 0.27
C HIS A 36 11.56 5.84 1.57
N GLY A 37 12.26 6.95 1.49
CA GLY A 37 12.82 7.59 2.66
C GLY A 37 11.75 8.32 3.47
N SER A 38 12.17 8.85 4.59
CA SER A 38 11.32 9.79 5.30
C SER A 38 11.14 11.03 4.43
N THR A 39 10.00 11.67 4.57
CA THR A 39 9.71 12.88 3.81
C THR A 39 9.56 14.03 4.79
N PRO A 40 10.68 14.57 5.32
CA PRO A 40 10.61 15.58 6.37
C PRO A 40 9.84 16.83 5.94
N LYS A 41 9.83 17.13 4.66
CA LYS A 41 9.07 18.25 4.11
C LYS A 41 7.58 18.15 4.41
N TYR A 42 7.04 16.92 4.48
CA TYR A 42 5.61 16.68 4.70
C TYR A 42 5.30 16.11 6.08
N ALA A 43 6.28 16.06 6.95
CA ALA A 43 6.07 15.54 8.30
C ALA A 43 4.97 16.32 9.02
N GLY A 44 4.01 15.60 9.58
CA GLY A 44 2.91 16.19 10.30
C GLY A 44 1.81 16.78 9.44
N GLN A 45 1.91 16.72 8.12
CA GLN A 45 0.93 17.33 7.22
C GLN A 45 -0.15 16.38 6.70
N ASN A 46 -0.03 15.09 7.01
CA ASN A 46 -1.02 14.09 6.59
C ASN A 46 -1.20 14.04 5.06
N LYS A 47 -0.09 14.13 4.32
CA LYS A 47 -0.12 14.17 2.86
C LYS A 47 0.45 12.95 2.17
N VAL A 48 1.29 12.19 2.86
CA VAL A 48 2.06 11.10 2.25
C VAL A 48 1.17 9.89 1.99
N ASN A 49 1.39 9.24 0.86
CA ASN A 49 0.67 8.04 0.45
C ASN A 49 0.97 6.88 1.40
N PRO A 50 -0.04 6.25 2.02
CA PRO A 50 0.17 5.16 2.98
C PRO A 50 0.34 3.78 2.33
N VAL A 51 0.21 3.67 1.02
CA VAL A 51 0.15 2.36 0.34
C VAL A 51 1.42 1.53 0.55
N ALA A 52 2.59 2.16 0.49
CA ALA A 52 3.84 1.40 0.65
C ALA A 52 3.92 0.71 2.01
N THR A 53 3.53 1.39 3.07
CA THR A 53 3.52 0.81 4.42
C THR A 53 2.46 -0.28 4.53
N ILE A 54 1.30 -0.08 3.95
CA ILE A 54 0.23 -1.08 3.94
C ILE A 54 0.67 -2.32 3.16
N MET A 55 1.34 -2.13 2.02
CA MET A 55 1.85 -3.26 1.23
C MET A 55 3.00 -3.97 1.93
N ALA A 56 3.81 -3.27 2.70
CA ALA A 56 4.83 -3.90 3.53
C ALA A 56 4.18 -4.82 4.56
N SER A 57 3.09 -4.39 5.17
CA SER A 57 2.32 -5.22 6.10
C SER A 57 1.73 -6.44 5.40
N LYS A 58 1.24 -6.28 4.19
CA LYS A 58 0.73 -7.38 3.37
C LYS A 58 1.83 -8.43 3.11
N MET A 59 3.03 -7.98 2.76
CA MET A 59 4.17 -8.88 2.53
C MET A 59 4.55 -9.64 3.81
N MET A 60 4.50 -8.96 4.96
CA MET A 60 4.74 -9.59 6.25
C MET A 60 3.73 -10.70 6.52
N LEU A 61 2.45 -10.45 6.24
CA LEU A 61 1.40 -11.45 6.43
C LEU A 61 1.60 -12.66 5.50
N GLU A 62 2.03 -12.44 4.27
CA GLU A 62 2.38 -13.53 3.35
C GLU A 62 3.51 -14.38 3.92
N TYR A 63 4.54 -13.73 4.44
CA TYR A 63 5.67 -14.41 5.03
C TYR A 63 5.26 -15.27 6.23
N LEU A 64 4.32 -14.79 7.04
CA LEU A 64 3.81 -15.50 8.20
C LEU A 64 2.77 -16.57 7.86
N GLY A 65 2.46 -16.76 6.58
CA GLY A 65 1.49 -17.76 6.15
C GLY A 65 0.04 -17.29 6.15
N GLU A 66 -0.20 -16.03 6.46
CA GLU A 66 -1.56 -15.46 6.49
C GLU A 66 -1.97 -14.96 5.10
N LYS A 67 -2.02 -15.88 4.15
CA LYS A 67 -2.23 -15.56 2.74
C LYS A 67 -3.59 -14.94 2.45
N ASN A 68 -4.64 -15.42 3.12
CA ASN A 68 -5.97 -14.88 2.89
C ASN A 68 -6.08 -13.44 3.34
N ALA A 69 -5.51 -13.12 4.49
CA ALA A 69 -5.48 -11.74 4.99
C ALA A 69 -4.67 -10.84 4.06
N ALA A 70 -3.51 -11.33 3.60
CA ALA A 70 -2.66 -10.59 2.68
C ALA A 70 -3.39 -10.28 1.36
N GLU A 71 -4.10 -11.27 0.80
CA GLU A 71 -4.88 -11.07 -0.42
C GLU A 71 -5.97 -10.03 -0.25
N LYS A 72 -6.66 -10.04 0.88
CA LYS A 72 -7.71 -9.06 1.15
C LYS A 72 -7.16 -7.65 1.20
N ILE A 73 -6.01 -7.48 1.82
CA ILE A 73 -5.33 -6.17 1.87
C ILE A 73 -4.95 -5.72 0.46
N GLU A 74 -4.35 -6.61 -0.32
CA GLU A 74 -3.95 -6.29 -1.69
C GLU A 74 -5.14 -5.86 -2.53
N ARG A 75 -6.24 -6.59 -2.47
CA ARG A 75 -7.46 -6.24 -3.20
C ARG A 75 -8.02 -4.89 -2.76
N ALA A 76 -8.02 -4.62 -1.47
CA ALA A 76 -8.52 -3.35 -0.97
C ALA A 76 -7.68 -2.18 -1.48
N VAL A 77 -6.36 -2.34 -1.50
CA VAL A 77 -5.45 -1.33 -2.03
C VAL A 77 -5.72 -1.09 -3.51
N TYR A 78 -5.74 -2.14 -4.32
CA TYR A 78 -5.94 -1.99 -5.76
C TYR A 78 -7.30 -1.42 -6.09
N ARG A 79 -8.32 -1.80 -5.35
CA ARG A 79 -9.65 -1.24 -5.56
C ARG A 79 -9.70 0.25 -5.25
N THR A 80 -9.04 0.67 -4.19
CA THR A 80 -8.94 2.10 -3.87
C THR A 80 -8.23 2.87 -4.99
N LEU A 81 -7.16 2.28 -5.54
CA LEU A 81 -6.43 2.87 -6.66
C LEU A 81 -7.29 2.95 -7.93
N GLU A 82 -8.04 1.89 -8.23
CA GLU A 82 -8.91 1.84 -9.40
C GLU A 82 -10.06 2.85 -9.32
N GLU A 83 -10.66 2.99 -8.15
CA GLU A 83 -11.76 3.93 -7.96
C GLU A 83 -11.30 5.38 -8.09
N GLY A 84 -10.09 5.68 -7.70
CA GLY A 84 -9.49 7.00 -7.88
C GLY A 84 -10.11 8.13 -7.04
N ARG A 85 -10.95 7.81 -6.07
CA ARG A 85 -11.66 8.82 -5.27
C ARG A 85 -10.83 9.38 -4.14
N PHE A 86 -9.97 8.55 -3.57
CA PHE A 86 -9.18 8.91 -2.38
C PHE A 86 -7.71 8.67 -2.65
N LEU A 87 -7.17 9.40 -3.61
CA LEU A 87 -5.75 9.32 -3.98
C LEU A 87 -4.99 10.51 -3.40
N THR A 88 -3.80 10.25 -2.90
CA THR A 88 -2.90 11.28 -2.40
C THR A 88 -2.27 12.06 -3.55
N TYR A 89 -1.56 13.14 -3.22
CA TYR A 89 -1.03 14.09 -4.20
C TYR A 89 -0.08 13.45 -5.22
N ASP A 90 0.70 12.47 -4.80
CA ASP A 90 1.66 11.77 -5.66
C ASP A 90 0.98 10.93 -6.74
N LEU A 91 -0.28 10.59 -6.55
CA LEU A 91 -1.10 9.87 -7.52
C LEU A 91 -2.08 10.81 -8.24
N GLY A 92 -1.87 12.10 -8.13
CA GLY A 92 -2.70 13.09 -8.80
C GLY A 92 -3.98 13.48 -8.07
N GLY A 93 -4.13 13.05 -6.84
CA GLY A 93 -5.32 13.35 -6.05
C GLY A 93 -5.08 14.43 -5.01
N SER A 94 -6.03 14.57 -4.12
CA SER A 94 -5.97 15.54 -3.03
C SER A 94 -6.36 14.95 -1.68
N ALA A 95 -6.46 13.63 -1.60
CA ALA A 95 -6.80 12.98 -0.34
C ALA A 95 -5.64 13.05 0.64
N LYS A 96 -5.97 13.13 1.91
CA LYS A 96 -4.99 13.05 2.99
C LYS A 96 -4.57 11.60 3.20
N THR A 97 -3.42 11.39 3.85
CA THR A 97 -2.94 10.06 4.22
C THR A 97 -4.03 9.26 4.93
N SER A 98 -4.65 9.87 5.93
CA SER A 98 -5.71 9.22 6.70
C SER A 98 -6.95 8.91 5.88
N GLU A 99 -7.31 9.79 4.95
CA GLU A 99 -8.47 9.58 4.09
C GLU A 99 -8.27 8.38 3.16
N MET A 100 -7.10 8.27 2.57
CA MET A 100 -6.78 7.13 1.72
C MET A 100 -6.71 5.83 2.51
N ALA A 101 -6.09 5.85 3.69
CA ALA A 101 -6.02 4.69 4.57
C ALA A 101 -7.43 4.26 5.01
N ASP A 102 -8.28 5.20 5.37
CA ASP A 102 -9.67 4.91 5.77
C ASP A 102 -10.46 4.29 4.62
N ALA A 103 -10.26 4.76 3.40
CA ALA A 103 -10.91 4.20 2.21
C ALA A 103 -10.52 2.74 2.02
N ILE A 104 -9.23 2.43 2.16
CA ILE A 104 -8.72 1.06 2.07
C ILE A 104 -9.35 0.20 3.18
N CYS A 105 -9.38 0.70 4.40
CA CYS A 105 -9.97 -0.01 5.53
C CYS A 105 -11.46 -0.30 5.34
N LYS A 106 -12.20 0.63 4.79
CA LYS A 106 -13.64 0.43 4.53
C LYS A 106 -13.87 -0.70 3.54
N ILE A 107 -13.09 -0.76 2.47
CA ILE A 107 -13.19 -1.84 1.50
C ILE A 107 -12.81 -3.16 2.15
N LEU A 108 -11.75 -3.17 2.95
CA LEU A 108 -11.30 -4.35 3.65
C LEU A 108 -12.38 -4.90 4.59
N GLN A 109 -13.01 -4.02 5.37
CA GLN A 109 -14.08 -4.40 6.29
C GLN A 109 -15.29 -4.96 5.57
N ALA A 110 -15.64 -4.39 4.44
CA ALA A 110 -16.80 -4.83 3.66
C ALA A 110 -16.61 -6.23 3.09
N ASN A 111 -15.38 -6.70 2.96
CA ASN A 111 -15.05 -8.00 2.38
C ASN A 111 -14.56 -9.02 3.40
N MET A 112 -14.71 -8.74 4.67
CA MET A 112 -14.34 -9.68 5.71
C MET A 112 -15.44 -10.69 6.00
#